data_19176e353e40edecee186e404f7cd4fe
#
_entry.id   19176e353e40edecee186e404f7cd4fe
#
_cell.length_a   1.000
_cell.length_b   1.000
_cell.length_c   1.000
_cell.angle_alpha   90.00
_cell.angle_beta   90.00
_cell.angle_gamma   90.00
#
_symmetry.space_group_name_H-M   'P 1'
#
loop_
_entity.id
_entity.type
_entity.pdbx_description
1 polymer ?
#
loop_
_entity_poly.entity_id
_entity_poly.type
_entity_poly.pdbx_seq_one_letter_code
_entity_poly.pdbx_strand_id
1 'polypeptide(L)'
;MSSDNINLAVQANIQSITLAMKGDREGWLALYADDAIVKDPVGKSPFDASGEGHRGKAGIAKFWDTVIGPSNLTINVHTRIPSGSHSCAVHQTAINDMGKGKTAVDMIAIYDVNAEGKITAMSAYWSWADMEAQLKKLGFM
;
A
#
# COMPACT_ATOMS: atom_id res chain seq x y z
N MET A 1 28.63 -4.87 -7.84
CA MET A 1 27.27 -5.40 -8.02
C MET A 1 26.70 -4.92 -9.33
N SER A 2 26.22 -5.83 -10.13
CA SER A 2 25.59 -5.50 -11.40
C SER A 2 24.19 -4.92 -11.18
N SER A 3 23.80 -3.97 -12.03
CA SER A 3 22.45 -3.45 -12.06
C SER A 3 21.40 -4.52 -12.39
N ASP A 4 21.85 -5.65 -12.98
CA ASP A 4 20.98 -6.77 -13.33
C ASP A 4 20.32 -7.42 -12.09
N ASN A 5 20.90 -7.18 -10.91
CA ASN A 5 20.40 -7.74 -9.65
C ASN A 5 19.40 -6.82 -8.97
N ILE A 6 19.11 -5.65 -9.56
CA ILE A 6 18.15 -4.72 -8.97
C ILE A 6 16.74 -5.24 -9.26
N ASN A 7 15.96 -5.43 -8.18
CA ASN A 7 14.56 -5.77 -8.30
C ASN A 7 13.73 -4.47 -8.39
N LEU A 8 13.04 -4.29 -9.51
CA LEU A 8 12.27 -3.07 -9.77
C LEU A 8 11.06 -2.93 -8.83
N ALA A 9 10.50 -4.04 -8.38
CA ALA A 9 9.38 -4.00 -7.45
C ALA A 9 9.81 -3.56 -6.05
N VAL A 10 10.99 -3.96 -5.60
CA VAL A 10 11.57 -3.47 -4.34
C VAL A 10 11.76 -1.96 -4.41
N GLN A 11 12.27 -1.44 -5.51
CA GLN A 11 12.44 0.00 -5.71
C GLN A 11 11.11 0.74 -5.66
N ALA A 12 10.09 0.18 -6.34
CA ALA A 12 8.75 0.77 -6.34
C ALA A 12 8.15 0.79 -4.93
N ASN A 13 8.34 -0.28 -4.15
CA ASN A 13 7.87 -0.32 -2.76
C ASN A 13 8.54 0.75 -1.91
N ILE A 14 9.86 0.90 -2.02
CA ILE A 14 10.59 1.93 -1.27
C ILE A 14 10.06 3.32 -1.59
N GLN A 15 9.87 3.62 -2.88
CA GLN A 15 9.33 4.91 -3.31
C GLN A 15 7.90 5.12 -2.84
N SER A 16 7.07 4.07 -2.93
CA SER A 16 5.67 4.14 -2.52
C SER A 16 5.55 4.49 -1.03
N ILE A 17 6.30 3.82 -0.18
CA ILE A 17 6.30 4.09 1.26
C ILE A 17 6.77 5.51 1.55
N THR A 18 7.86 5.92 0.93
CA THR A 18 8.44 7.24 1.13
C THR A 18 7.45 8.35 0.78
N LEU A 19 6.82 8.22 -0.41
CA LEU A 19 5.89 9.24 -0.89
C LEU A 19 4.56 9.22 -0.11
N ALA A 20 4.11 8.04 0.32
CA ALA A 20 2.92 7.94 1.17
C ALA A 20 3.14 8.65 2.51
N MET A 21 4.29 8.44 3.14
CA MET A 21 4.61 9.10 4.42
C MET A 21 4.79 10.60 4.28
N LYS A 22 5.25 11.07 3.12
CA LYS A 22 5.38 12.51 2.84
C LYS A 22 4.05 13.17 2.48
N GLY A 23 3.04 12.40 2.13
CA GLY A 23 1.79 12.94 1.62
C GLY A 23 1.91 13.48 0.20
N ASP A 24 2.86 12.98 -0.58
CA ASP A 24 3.06 13.40 -1.97
C ASP A 24 2.16 12.60 -2.91
N ARG A 25 0.93 13.08 -3.06
CA ARG A 25 -0.11 12.44 -3.87
C ARG A 25 0.32 12.23 -5.33
N GLU A 26 0.78 13.29 -5.96
CA GLU A 26 1.12 13.24 -7.38
C GLU A 26 2.33 12.34 -7.65
N GLY A 27 3.34 12.42 -6.79
CA GLY A 27 4.50 11.54 -6.90
C GLY A 27 4.14 10.08 -6.70
N TRP A 28 3.25 9.80 -5.72
CA TRP A 28 2.79 8.43 -5.46
C TRP A 28 1.98 7.87 -6.63
N LEU A 29 1.05 8.66 -7.17
CA LEU A 29 0.26 8.24 -8.33
C LEU A 29 1.13 7.97 -9.57
N ALA A 30 2.19 8.73 -9.73
CA ALA A 30 3.11 8.55 -10.86
C ALA A 30 3.85 7.20 -10.85
N LEU A 31 3.87 6.50 -9.72
CA LEU A 31 4.50 5.18 -9.63
C LEU A 31 3.69 4.08 -10.30
N TYR A 32 2.40 4.32 -10.57
CA TYR A 32 1.47 3.30 -11.04
C TYR A 32 1.29 3.36 -12.55
N ALA A 33 1.16 2.17 -13.17
CA ALA A 33 0.76 2.07 -14.56
C ALA A 33 -0.70 2.52 -14.72
N ASP A 34 -1.07 2.92 -15.95
CA ASP A 34 -2.41 3.48 -16.20
C ASP A 34 -3.55 2.51 -15.90
N ASP A 35 -3.30 1.20 -16.04
CA ASP A 35 -4.28 0.14 -15.81
C ASP A 35 -4.02 -0.65 -14.53
N ALA A 36 -3.24 -0.11 -13.61
CA ALA A 36 -2.89 -0.78 -12.37
C ALA A 36 -4.11 -1.08 -11.49
N ILE A 37 -3.95 -2.07 -10.61
CA ILE A 37 -4.97 -2.46 -9.64
C ILE A 37 -4.35 -2.46 -8.25
N VAL A 38 -5.01 -1.79 -7.31
CA VAL A 38 -4.61 -1.76 -5.90
C VAL A 38 -5.68 -2.46 -5.06
N LYS A 39 -5.28 -3.44 -4.28
CA LYS A 39 -6.13 -4.14 -3.30
C LYS A 39 -5.51 -3.96 -1.92
N ASP A 40 -6.17 -3.20 -1.07
CA ASP A 40 -5.61 -2.83 0.24
C ASP A 40 -6.73 -2.54 1.26
N PRO A 41 -7.20 -3.54 1.98
CA PRO A 41 -6.78 -4.94 1.96
C PRO A 41 -7.42 -5.73 0.81
N VAL A 42 -6.84 -6.89 0.51
CA VAL A 42 -7.46 -7.84 -0.43
C VAL A 42 -8.82 -8.28 0.13
N GLY A 43 -9.83 -8.31 -0.76
CA GLY A 43 -11.18 -8.70 -0.38
C GLY A 43 -12.08 -7.51 -0.08
N LYS A 44 -13.31 -7.80 0.32
CA LYS A 44 -14.29 -6.77 0.63
C LYS A 44 -13.97 -6.07 1.95
N SER A 45 -14.12 -4.74 1.95
CA SER A 45 -13.93 -3.92 3.13
C SER A 45 -14.72 -2.62 2.95
N PRO A 46 -14.82 -1.77 3.98
CA PRO A 46 -15.43 -0.44 3.80
C PRO A 46 -14.72 0.43 2.75
N PHE A 47 -13.44 0.13 2.44
CA PHE A 47 -12.70 0.85 1.41
C PHE A 47 -12.95 0.30 0.00
N ASP A 48 -13.48 -0.91 -0.10
CA ASP A 48 -13.68 -1.60 -1.37
C ASP A 48 -14.84 -2.59 -1.23
N ALA A 49 -16.05 -2.10 -1.45
CA ALA A 49 -17.26 -2.88 -1.24
C ALA A 49 -17.36 -4.11 -2.17
N SER A 50 -16.83 -4.01 -3.39
CA SER A 50 -16.84 -5.11 -4.34
C SER A 50 -15.78 -6.16 -4.05
N GLY A 51 -14.66 -5.77 -3.42
CA GLY A 51 -13.49 -6.61 -3.22
C GLY A 51 -12.66 -6.81 -4.47
N GLU A 52 -12.98 -6.12 -5.56
CA GLU A 52 -12.28 -6.28 -6.84
C GLU A 52 -11.06 -5.38 -7.00
N GLY A 53 -10.85 -4.46 -6.05
CA GLY A 53 -9.72 -3.54 -6.07
C GLY A 53 -10.05 -2.19 -6.69
N HIS A 54 -9.09 -1.29 -6.56
CA HIS A 54 -9.16 0.06 -7.11
C HIS A 54 -8.42 0.04 -8.44
N ARG A 55 -9.13 0.31 -9.54
CA ARG A 55 -8.62 0.11 -10.90
C ARG A 55 -8.30 1.42 -11.57
N GLY A 56 -7.13 1.48 -12.20
CA GLY A 56 -6.68 2.59 -13.02
C GLY A 56 -6.32 3.82 -12.19
N LYS A 57 -5.82 4.85 -12.85
CA LYS A 57 -5.36 6.07 -12.17
C LYS A 57 -6.49 6.74 -11.36
N ALA A 58 -7.70 6.78 -11.92
CA ALA A 58 -8.83 7.42 -11.23
C ALA A 58 -9.23 6.64 -9.97
N GLY A 59 -9.32 5.30 -10.06
CA GLY A 59 -9.65 4.47 -8.91
C GLY A 59 -8.59 4.52 -7.82
N ILE A 60 -7.32 4.51 -8.22
CA ILE A 60 -6.19 4.58 -7.30
C ILE A 60 -6.10 5.97 -6.65
N ALA A 61 -6.38 7.02 -7.41
CA ALA A 61 -6.44 8.38 -6.85
C ALA A 61 -7.53 8.50 -5.79
N LYS A 62 -8.70 7.89 -6.03
CA LYS A 62 -9.77 7.87 -5.06
C LYS A 62 -9.37 7.12 -3.79
N PHE A 63 -8.65 6.01 -3.93
CA PHE A 63 -8.12 5.28 -2.78
C PHE A 63 -7.17 6.16 -1.96
N TRP A 64 -6.27 6.90 -2.61
CA TRP A 64 -5.42 7.85 -1.90
C TRP A 64 -6.26 8.87 -1.13
N ASP A 65 -7.24 9.48 -1.81
CA ASP A 65 -8.02 10.57 -1.22
C ASP A 65 -8.86 10.12 -0.03
N THR A 66 -9.29 8.85 -0.01
CA THR A 66 -10.14 8.33 1.07
C THR A 66 -9.36 7.64 2.19
N VAL A 67 -8.19 7.08 1.90
CA VAL A 67 -7.45 6.24 2.85
C VAL A 67 -6.10 6.83 3.23
N ILE A 68 -5.24 7.09 2.26
CA ILE A 68 -3.86 7.51 2.52
C ILE A 68 -3.79 8.99 2.91
N GLY A 69 -4.43 9.85 2.12
CA GLY A 69 -4.38 11.30 2.30
C GLY A 69 -4.81 11.76 3.68
N PRO A 70 -5.94 11.25 4.23
CA PRO A 70 -6.37 11.64 5.57
C PRO A 70 -5.54 11.04 6.71
N SER A 71 -4.67 10.08 6.41
CA SER A 71 -3.90 9.36 7.43
C SER A 71 -2.60 10.08 7.78
N ASN A 72 -2.09 9.79 8.97
CA ASN A 72 -0.75 10.21 9.40
C ASN A 72 0.07 8.94 9.59
N LEU A 73 0.64 8.47 8.48
CA LEU A 73 1.23 7.14 8.40
C LEU A 73 2.71 7.10 8.76
N THR A 74 3.08 6.05 9.49
CA THR A 74 4.44 5.56 9.61
C THR A 74 4.42 4.10 9.18
N ILE A 75 5.26 3.73 8.22
CA ILE A 75 5.33 2.37 7.73
C ILE A 75 6.70 1.80 8.08
N ASN A 76 6.69 0.74 8.89
CA ASN A 76 7.89 0.03 9.31
C ASN A 76 8.03 -1.25 8.52
N VAL A 77 9.07 -1.34 7.70
CA VAL A 77 9.34 -2.55 6.92
C VAL A 77 10.18 -3.50 7.74
N HIS A 78 9.70 -4.75 7.85
CA HIS A 78 10.41 -5.81 8.56
C HIS A 78 11.26 -6.64 7.61
N THR A 79 10.71 -7.01 6.45
CA THR A 79 11.39 -7.86 5.47
C THR A 79 10.88 -7.56 4.08
N ARG A 80 11.80 -7.52 3.12
CA ARG A 80 11.48 -7.48 1.69
C ARG A 80 12.04 -8.74 1.05
N ILE A 81 11.19 -9.44 0.32
CA ILE A 81 11.58 -10.66 -0.39
C ILE A 81 11.39 -10.41 -1.88
N PRO A 82 12.48 -10.14 -2.61
CA PRO A 82 12.38 -10.00 -4.07
C PRO A 82 12.19 -11.37 -4.71
N SER A 83 11.45 -11.38 -5.82
CA SER A 83 11.26 -12.58 -6.61
C SER A 83 11.42 -12.21 -8.08
N GLY A 84 12.40 -12.79 -8.75
CA GLY A 84 12.78 -12.36 -10.09
C GLY A 84 13.22 -10.89 -10.08
N SER A 85 12.86 -10.15 -11.13
CA SER A 85 13.23 -8.73 -11.26
C SER A 85 12.06 -7.78 -11.12
N HIS A 86 10.80 -8.29 -11.14
CA HIS A 86 9.60 -7.47 -11.26
C HIS A 86 8.55 -7.73 -10.19
N SER A 87 8.87 -8.51 -9.17
CA SER A 87 7.92 -8.83 -8.10
C SER A 87 8.62 -8.83 -6.74
N CYS A 88 7.90 -8.46 -5.69
CA CYS A 88 8.40 -8.61 -4.33
C CYS A 88 7.24 -8.73 -3.34
N ALA A 89 7.54 -9.40 -2.22
CA ALA A 89 6.64 -9.47 -1.07
C ALA A 89 7.29 -8.67 0.07
N VAL A 90 6.49 -7.88 0.76
CA VAL A 90 6.97 -7.00 1.83
C VAL A 90 6.17 -7.27 3.10
N HIS A 91 6.85 -7.67 4.17
CA HIS A 91 6.24 -7.71 5.48
C HIS A 91 6.47 -6.35 6.15
N GLN A 92 5.39 -5.65 6.45
CA GLN A 92 5.46 -4.30 7.01
C GLN A 92 4.32 -4.06 7.99
N THR A 93 4.49 -3.06 8.86
CA THR A 93 3.45 -2.60 9.77
C THR A 93 3.13 -1.15 9.42
N ALA A 94 1.85 -0.87 9.17
CA ALA A 94 1.37 0.48 8.93
C ALA A 94 0.76 1.02 10.22
N ILE A 95 1.30 2.13 10.70
CA ILE A 95 0.84 2.81 11.91
C ILE A 95 0.19 4.13 11.50
N ASN A 96 -1.04 4.34 11.95
CA ASN A 96 -1.74 5.60 11.70
C ASN A 96 -1.97 6.30 13.03
N ASP A 97 -1.38 7.49 13.18
CA ASP A 97 -1.59 8.33 14.36
C ASP A 97 -2.86 9.15 14.15
N MET A 98 -3.89 8.83 14.92
CA MET A 98 -5.21 9.44 14.81
C MET A 98 -5.49 10.50 15.87
N GLY A 99 -4.46 10.93 16.58
CA GLY A 99 -4.59 11.92 17.65
C GLY A 99 -4.99 11.34 19.00
N LYS A 100 -6.15 10.66 19.06
CA LYS A 100 -6.59 9.98 20.30
C LYS A 100 -5.80 8.73 20.60
N GLY A 101 -5.08 8.21 19.63
CA GLY A 101 -4.32 7.00 19.72
C GLY A 101 -3.90 6.55 18.34
N LYS A 102 -3.25 5.42 18.27
CA LYS A 102 -2.68 4.90 17.03
C LYS A 102 -3.29 3.55 16.69
N THR A 103 -3.53 3.32 15.40
CA THR A 103 -3.80 1.97 14.91
C THR A 103 -2.51 1.40 14.32
N ALA A 104 -2.35 0.10 14.39
CA ALA A 104 -1.21 -0.60 13.81
C ALA A 104 -1.69 -1.86 13.12
N VAL A 105 -1.32 -2.03 11.86
CA VAL A 105 -1.74 -3.17 11.05
C VAL A 105 -0.52 -3.86 10.48
N ASP A 106 -0.35 -5.12 10.82
CA ASP A 106 0.64 -5.97 10.15
C ASP A 106 0.09 -6.42 8.82
N MET A 107 0.92 -6.40 7.78
CA MET A 107 0.49 -6.80 6.46
C MET A 107 1.62 -7.45 5.66
N ILE A 108 1.21 -8.26 4.70
CA ILE A 108 2.07 -8.70 3.62
C ILE A 108 1.57 -8.00 2.36
N ALA A 109 2.41 -7.19 1.75
CA ALA A 109 2.08 -6.48 0.51
C ALA A 109 2.87 -7.09 -0.63
N ILE A 110 2.17 -7.42 -1.72
CA ILE A 110 2.78 -7.95 -2.94
C ILE A 110 2.77 -6.85 -3.99
N TYR A 111 3.95 -6.55 -4.54
CA TYR A 111 4.10 -5.55 -5.59
C TYR A 111 4.57 -6.24 -6.87
N ASP A 112 3.85 -5.99 -7.96
CA ASP A 112 4.25 -6.40 -9.30
C ASP A 112 4.43 -5.15 -10.15
N VAL A 113 5.51 -5.11 -10.92
CA VAL A 113 5.82 -3.97 -11.79
C VAL A 113 6.05 -4.44 -13.22
N ASN A 114 5.91 -3.52 -14.18
CA ASN A 114 6.24 -3.80 -15.58
C ASN A 114 7.73 -3.55 -15.85
N ALA A 115 8.15 -3.70 -17.10
CA ALA A 115 9.54 -3.55 -17.50
C ALA A 115 10.09 -2.13 -17.24
N GLU A 116 9.22 -1.14 -17.15
CA GLU A 116 9.58 0.25 -16.86
C GLU A 116 9.59 0.55 -15.36
N GLY A 117 9.30 -0.45 -14.53
CA GLY A 117 9.25 -0.27 -13.07
C GLY A 117 7.96 0.35 -12.56
N LYS A 118 6.94 0.53 -13.40
CA LYS A 118 5.64 1.02 -12.95
C LYS A 118 4.85 -0.10 -12.28
N ILE A 119 4.17 0.21 -11.18
CA ILE A 119 3.37 -0.77 -10.46
C ILE A 119 2.14 -1.12 -11.28
N THR A 120 1.97 -2.41 -11.58
CA THR A 120 0.81 -2.92 -12.29
C THR A 120 -0.21 -3.54 -11.34
N ALA A 121 0.25 -4.06 -10.20
CA ALA A 121 -0.62 -4.62 -9.18
C ALA A 121 0.03 -4.47 -7.81
N MET A 122 -0.76 -4.06 -6.83
CA MET A 122 -0.37 -4.08 -5.43
C MET A 122 -1.49 -4.74 -4.64
N SER A 123 -1.14 -5.78 -3.88
CA SER A 123 -2.10 -6.52 -3.06
C SER A 123 -1.59 -6.61 -1.64
N ALA A 124 -2.27 -5.93 -0.73
CA ALA A 124 -1.92 -5.95 0.69
C ALA A 124 -2.89 -6.85 1.44
N TYR A 125 -2.34 -7.78 2.20
CA TYR A 125 -3.10 -8.74 3.00
C TYR A 125 -3.02 -8.34 4.46
N TRP A 126 -4.15 -7.87 5.01
CA TRP A 126 -4.29 -7.52 6.42
C TRP A 126 -5.75 -7.63 6.81
N SER A 127 -6.00 -7.69 8.12
CA SER A 127 -7.32 -7.98 8.65
C SER A 127 -8.11 -6.71 8.92
N TRP A 128 -9.20 -6.49 8.19
CA TRP A 128 -10.12 -5.41 8.50
C TRP A 128 -10.74 -5.61 9.90
N ALA A 129 -11.01 -6.85 10.30
CA ALA A 129 -11.57 -7.13 11.63
C ALA A 129 -10.65 -6.61 12.75
N ASP A 130 -9.33 -6.76 12.58
CA ASP A 130 -8.37 -6.23 13.55
C ASP A 130 -8.39 -4.71 13.59
N MET A 131 -8.47 -4.06 12.43
CA MET A 131 -8.58 -2.61 12.34
C MET A 131 -9.86 -2.12 13.02
N GLU A 132 -10.99 -2.77 12.73
CA GLU A 132 -12.27 -2.42 13.33
C GLU A 132 -12.22 -2.51 14.85
N ALA A 133 -11.61 -3.57 15.39
CA ALA A 133 -11.45 -3.73 16.83
C ALA A 133 -10.63 -2.59 17.44
N GLN A 134 -9.56 -2.18 16.78
CA GLN A 134 -8.74 -1.05 17.23
C GLN A 134 -9.51 0.25 17.21
N LEU A 135 -10.27 0.50 16.14
CA LEU A 135 -11.08 1.71 16.01
C LEU A 135 -12.16 1.80 17.09
N LYS A 136 -12.81 0.68 17.39
CA LYS A 136 -13.80 0.61 18.46
C LYS A 136 -13.17 0.92 19.81
N LYS A 137 -12.00 0.34 20.08
CA LYS A 137 -11.27 0.57 21.34
C LYS A 137 -10.87 2.03 21.52
N LEU A 138 -10.56 2.72 20.42
CA LEU A 138 -10.19 4.13 20.44
C LEU A 138 -11.40 5.08 20.44
N GLY A 139 -12.61 4.56 20.31
CA GLY A 139 -13.82 5.35 20.33
C GLY A 139 -14.23 5.96 18.98
N PHE A 140 -13.71 5.41 17.87
CA PHE A 140 -14.07 5.87 16.52
C PHE A 140 -15.29 5.11 15.94
N MET A 141 -15.67 4.03 16.58
CA MET A 141 -16.79 3.20 16.12
C MET A 141 -17.63 2.73 17.31
#